data_d559f67f89985a84474254188dea4879
#
_entry.id   d559f67f89985a84474254188dea4879
#
_cell.length_a   1.000
_cell.length_b   1.000
_cell.length_c   1.000
_cell.angle_alpha   90.00
_cell.angle_beta   90.00
_cell.angle_gamma   90.00
#
_symmetry.space_group_name_H-M   'P 1'
#
loop_
_entity.id
_entity.type
_entity.pdbx_description
1 polymer ?
#
loop_
_entity_poly.entity_id
_entity_poly.type
_entity_poly.pdbx_seq_one_letter_code
_entity_poly.pdbx_strand_id
1 'polypeptide(L)'
;MVLSRKQKNIYSLILVLVLAALVVIADKFFSPFVLRIFNLCGIYIILALSLNLTNGFTGLFSLGHAGFMALGAYTSALLTMSPASKQMNFFLSPIAAPLANISLPFIPALIVSGLMAGLAGFFVGAPALRLRNSDYLAITTLGFPEIIRAVITNSQSVTNGALGLRRLPLYSTTCMIWGVAFISVMFIIALINSTFGRSCKAVRDDEIAARAIGINTARIKIISFTISSFMAGIGGALLGHMLGAIDPRLFTFALTFNVLLIVILGGSGSISGSIIAAIVVTISMEALRFLDGPLNLLFIRTKGMPGLRMVVFSILLLLVFIFRQQGLMGKRELSWDMLANFSLKLPKPGKNDDA
;
A
#
# COMPACT_ATOMS: atom_id res chain seq x y z
N MET A 1 -21.12 6.77 -26.22
CA MET A 1 -20.17 6.52 -27.31
C MET A 1 -19.22 5.42 -26.85
N VAL A 2 -19.12 4.29 -27.58
CA VAL A 2 -18.19 3.20 -27.22
C VAL A 2 -16.89 3.45 -28.00
N LEU A 3 -15.79 3.66 -27.26
CA LEU A 3 -14.49 3.91 -27.85
C LEU A 3 -13.93 2.64 -28.51
N SER A 4 -13.30 2.77 -29.66
CA SER A 4 -12.62 1.64 -30.33
C SER A 4 -11.43 1.14 -29.50
N ARG A 5 -11.05 -0.13 -29.65
CA ARG A 5 -9.91 -0.73 -28.93
C ARG A 5 -8.60 0.02 -29.19
N LYS A 6 -8.40 0.52 -30.41
CA LYS A 6 -7.23 1.36 -30.76
C LYS A 6 -7.22 2.68 -29.99
N GLN A 7 -8.37 3.36 -29.88
CA GLN A 7 -8.48 4.62 -29.11
C GLN A 7 -8.20 4.40 -27.62
N LYS A 8 -8.74 3.32 -27.01
CA LYS A 8 -8.46 2.97 -25.61
C LYS A 8 -6.97 2.75 -25.36
N ASN A 9 -6.28 2.06 -26.28
CA ASN A 9 -4.84 1.84 -26.17
C ASN A 9 -4.05 3.16 -26.31
N ILE A 10 -4.44 4.06 -27.22
CA ILE A 10 -3.80 5.37 -27.38
C ILE A 10 -3.99 6.22 -26.12
N TYR A 11 -5.19 6.30 -25.56
CA TYR A 11 -5.44 7.04 -24.31
C TYR A 11 -4.67 6.45 -23.11
N SER A 12 -4.56 5.13 -23.04
CA SER A 12 -3.73 4.49 -21.99
C SER A 12 -2.26 4.83 -22.15
N LEU A 13 -1.74 4.85 -23.39
CA LEU A 13 -0.36 5.24 -23.66
C LEU A 13 -0.11 6.70 -23.30
N ILE A 14 -1.01 7.61 -23.69
CA ILE A 14 -0.93 9.04 -23.35
C ILE A 14 -0.93 9.20 -21.82
N LEU A 15 -1.81 8.50 -21.10
CA LEU A 15 -1.88 8.56 -19.64
C LEU A 15 -0.54 8.15 -19.00
N VAL A 16 0.06 7.05 -19.50
CA VAL A 16 1.37 6.58 -19.01
C VAL A 16 2.46 7.61 -19.28
N LEU A 17 2.49 8.22 -20.47
CA LEU A 17 3.48 9.26 -20.82
C LEU A 17 3.29 10.52 -19.96
N VAL A 18 2.05 10.94 -19.71
CA VAL A 18 1.75 12.08 -18.84
C VAL A 18 2.19 11.81 -17.41
N LEU A 19 1.91 10.60 -16.88
CA LEU A 19 2.36 10.22 -15.54
C LEU A 19 3.89 10.16 -15.45
N ALA A 20 4.57 9.61 -16.46
CA ALA A 20 6.04 9.57 -16.50
C ALA A 20 6.63 11.00 -16.55
N ALA A 21 6.06 11.87 -17.38
CA ALA A 21 6.47 13.29 -17.43
C ALA A 21 6.25 13.99 -16.09
N LEU A 22 5.11 13.74 -15.43
CA LEU A 22 4.79 14.30 -14.12
C LEU A 22 5.80 13.86 -13.06
N VAL A 23 6.23 12.60 -13.05
CA VAL A 23 7.27 12.08 -12.13
C VAL A 23 8.60 12.83 -12.34
N VAL A 24 9.02 13.05 -13.59
CA VAL A 24 10.27 13.76 -13.91
C VAL A 24 10.16 15.26 -13.55
N ILE A 25 9.01 15.87 -13.79
CA ILE A 25 8.76 17.28 -13.43
C ILE A 25 8.71 17.43 -11.91
N ALA A 26 8.05 16.51 -11.20
CA ALA A 26 7.96 16.54 -9.75
C ALA A 26 9.33 16.53 -9.08
N ASP A 27 10.25 15.70 -9.56
CA ASP A 27 11.61 15.59 -9.02
C ASP A 27 12.42 16.89 -9.16
N LYS A 28 12.14 17.71 -10.20
CA LYS A 28 12.86 18.95 -10.47
C LYS A 28 12.23 20.22 -9.86
N PHE A 29 10.90 20.26 -9.77
CA PHE A 29 10.17 21.50 -9.45
C PHE A 29 9.48 21.48 -8.10
N PHE A 30 9.24 20.31 -7.48
CA PHE A 30 8.54 20.25 -6.21
C PHE A 30 9.48 20.52 -5.04
N SER A 31 8.95 21.21 -4.02
CA SER A 31 9.67 21.34 -2.75
C SER A 31 9.87 19.96 -2.10
N PRO A 32 10.91 19.78 -1.26
CA PRO A 32 11.17 18.50 -0.61
C PRO A 32 9.97 17.95 0.19
N PHE A 33 9.15 18.83 0.75
CA PHE A 33 7.93 18.47 1.47
C PHE A 33 6.87 17.88 0.52
N VAL A 34 6.58 18.55 -0.59
CA VAL A 34 5.60 18.08 -1.58
C VAL A 34 6.08 16.80 -2.25
N LEU A 35 7.38 16.71 -2.55
CA LEU A 35 7.99 15.50 -3.13
C LEU A 35 7.83 14.30 -2.20
N ARG A 36 8.00 14.50 -0.89
CA ARG A 36 7.78 13.46 0.12
C ARG A 36 6.32 12.95 0.11
N ILE A 37 5.33 13.84 0.06
CA ILE A 37 3.91 13.47 -0.02
C ILE A 37 3.63 12.71 -1.31
N PHE A 38 4.16 13.19 -2.42
CA PHE A 38 4.03 12.58 -3.73
C PHE A 38 4.59 11.13 -3.72
N ASN A 39 5.76 10.93 -3.13
CA ASN A 39 6.38 9.61 -2.99
C ASN A 39 5.60 8.70 -2.04
N LEU A 40 5.06 9.22 -0.94
CA LEU A 40 4.16 8.47 -0.07
C LEU A 40 2.92 7.98 -0.80
N CYS A 41 2.32 8.80 -1.68
CA CYS A 41 1.19 8.35 -2.50
C CYS A 41 1.56 7.10 -3.34
N GLY A 42 2.73 7.08 -3.97
CA GLY A 42 3.22 5.92 -4.73
C GLY A 42 3.35 4.66 -3.87
N ILE A 43 3.92 4.79 -2.67
CA ILE A 43 4.05 3.66 -1.73
C ILE A 43 2.67 3.17 -1.25
N TYR A 44 1.77 4.08 -0.87
CA TYR A 44 0.43 3.70 -0.43
C TYR A 44 -0.43 3.11 -1.55
N ILE A 45 -0.19 3.46 -2.83
CA ILE A 45 -0.83 2.77 -3.97
C ILE A 45 -0.42 1.30 -3.99
N ILE A 46 0.88 0.98 -3.86
CA ILE A 46 1.37 -0.41 -3.82
C ILE A 46 0.71 -1.17 -2.67
N LEU A 47 0.71 -0.58 -1.47
CA LEU A 47 0.15 -1.18 -0.27
C LEU A 47 -1.37 -1.38 -0.35
N ALA A 48 -2.09 -0.39 -0.87
CA ALA A 48 -3.53 -0.48 -1.06
C ALA A 48 -3.91 -1.57 -2.06
N LEU A 49 -3.19 -1.65 -3.19
CA LEU A 49 -3.42 -2.71 -4.17
C LEU A 49 -3.09 -4.09 -3.62
N SER A 50 -2.02 -4.22 -2.83
CA SER A 50 -1.66 -5.48 -2.18
C SER A 50 -2.75 -5.95 -1.20
N LEU A 51 -3.24 -5.05 -0.34
CA LEU A 51 -4.31 -5.38 0.60
C LEU A 51 -5.65 -5.59 -0.12
N ASN A 52 -5.95 -4.84 -1.18
CA ASN A 52 -7.17 -5.01 -1.96
C ASN A 52 -7.22 -6.36 -2.69
N LEU A 53 -6.06 -6.95 -3.04
CA LEU A 53 -6.00 -8.29 -3.60
C LEU A 53 -6.57 -9.34 -2.63
N THR A 54 -6.22 -9.26 -1.35
CA THR A 54 -6.73 -10.17 -0.31
C THR A 54 -8.14 -9.80 0.14
N ASN A 55 -8.35 -8.57 0.60
CA ASN A 55 -9.59 -8.16 1.23
C ASN A 55 -10.70 -7.90 0.20
N GLY A 56 -10.36 -7.28 -0.94
CA GLY A 56 -11.33 -6.86 -1.93
C GLY A 56 -11.64 -7.92 -3.00
N PHE A 57 -10.61 -8.51 -3.61
CA PHE A 57 -10.78 -9.45 -4.72
C PHE A 57 -10.94 -10.90 -4.28
N THR A 58 -10.34 -11.31 -3.16
CA THR A 58 -10.42 -12.70 -2.67
C THR A 58 -11.39 -12.85 -1.49
N GLY A 59 -11.81 -11.73 -0.87
CA GLY A 59 -12.75 -11.73 0.26
C GLY A 59 -12.14 -12.21 1.58
N LEU A 60 -10.80 -12.16 1.70
CA LEU A 60 -10.07 -12.53 2.91
C LEU A 60 -9.84 -11.29 3.77
N PHE A 61 -10.36 -11.26 4.98
CA PHE A 61 -10.10 -10.13 5.87
C PHE A 61 -8.74 -10.31 6.56
N SER A 62 -7.74 -9.50 6.16
CA SER A 62 -6.38 -9.52 6.69
C SER A 62 -6.00 -8.18 7.32
N LEU A 63 -5.37 -8.24 8.50
CA LEU A 63 -4.88 -7.10 9.27
C LEU A 63 -3.34 -7.16 9.48
N GLY A 64 -2.64 -8.02 8.75
CA GLY A 64 -1.22 -8.32 8.96
C GLY A 64 -0.22 -7.48 8.17
N HIS A 65 -0.66 -6.51 7.36
CA HIS A 65 0.19 -5.80 6.38
C HIS A 65 1.42 -5.15 7.00
N ALA A 66 1.29 -4.51 8.18
CA ALA A 66 2.41 -3.86 8.86
C ALA A 66 3.54 -4.85 9.20
N GLY A 67 3.21 -6.10 9.56
CA GLY A 67 4.21 -7.15 9.81
C GLY A 67 5.01 -7.53 8.56
N PHE A 68 4.32 -7.69 7.42
CA PHE A 68 4.99 -7.97 6.14
C PHE A 68 5.82 -6.78 5.65
N MET A 69 5.33 -5.55 5.86
CA MET A 69 6.10 -4.33 5.59
C MET A 69 7.36 -4.25 6.47
N ALA A 70 7.27 -4.59 7.75
CA ALA A 70 8.41 -4.62 8.66
C ALA A 70 9.47 -5.62 8.17
N LEU A 71 9.07 -6.86 7.85
CA LEU A 71 9.98 -7.86 7.30
C LEU A 71 10.68 -7.35 6.04
N GLY A 72 9.93 -6.77 5.11
CA GLY A 72 10.48 -6.21 3.88
C GLY A 72 11.46 -5.06 4.15
N ALA A 73 11.10 -4.11 5.00
CA ALA A 73 11.93 -2.96 5.35
C ALA A 73 13.25 -3.38 6.01
N TYR A 74 13.21 -4.24 7.03
CA TYR A 74 14.41 -4.72 7.71
C TYR A 74 15.29 -5.59 6.81
N THR A 75 14.70 -6.47 6.01
CA THR A 75 15.45 -7.29 5.05
C THR A 75 16.17 -6.43 4.04
N SER A 76 15.49 -5.47 3.41
CA SER A 76 16.13 -4.58 2.43
C SER A 76 17.20 -3.72 3.07
N ALA A 77 16.96 -3.18 4.27
CA ALA A 77 17.91 -2.37 5.01
C ALA A 77 19.21 -3.15 5.29
N LEU A 78 19.09 -4.36 5.84
CA LEU A 78 20.23 -5.22 6.16
C LEU A 78 21.03 -5.62 4.93
N LEU A 79 20.38 -5.80 3.79
CA LEU A 79 21.04 -6.18 2.54
C LEU A 79 21.72 -5.01 1.81
N THR A 80 21.24 -3.77 2.01
CA THR A 80 21.74 -2.60 1.26
C THR A 80 22.70 -1.71 2.04
N MET A 81 22.68 -1.78 3.37
CA MET A 81 23.61 -1.00 4.21
C MET A 81 25.05 -1.43 3.97
N SER A 82 25.95 -0.43 3.90
CA SER A 82 27.39 -0.68 3.84
C SER A 82 27.91 -1.28 5.16
N PRO A 83 28.99 -2.08 5.13
CA PRO A 83 29.57 -2.66 6.34
C PRO A 83 29.91 -1.61 7.41
N ALA A 84 30.42 -0.44 7.00
CA ALA A 84 30.72 0.67 7.92
C ALA A 84 29.46 1.22 8.61
N SER A 85 28.36 1.39 7.85
CA SER A 85 27.07 1.83 8.42
C SER A 85 26.47 0.80 9.38
N LYS A 86 26.67 -0.49 9.11
CA LYS A 86 26.27 -1.58 10.01
C LYS A 86 27.03 -1.53 11.31
N GLN A 87 28.34 -1.40 11.29
CA GLN A 87 29.15 -1.29 12.49
C GLN A 87 28.75 -0.10 13.38
N MET A 88 28.38 1.03 12.77
CA MET A 88 27.88 2.19 13.50
C MET A 88 26.51 1.96 14.16
N ASN A 89 25.63 1.17 13.54
CA ASN A 89 24.31 0.85 14.10
C ASN A 89 24.42 -0.19 15.22
N PHE A 90 25.26 -1.22 15.05
CA PHE A 90 25.37 -2.37 15.95
C PHE A 90 26.48 -2.17 17.00
N PHE A 91 26.42 -1.03 17.73
CA PHE A 91 27.43 -0.71 18.74
C PHE A 91 27.21 -1.42 20.10
N LEU A 92 25.95 -1.83 20.40
CA LEU A 92 25.63 -2.56 21.64
C LEU A 92 25.88 -4.06 21.52
N SER A 93 25.57 -4.65 20.39
CA SER A 93 25.74 -6.07 20.12
C SER A 93 26.26 -6.23 18.70
N PRO A 94 27.36 -6.98 18.49
CA PRO A 94 27.92 -7.15 17.16
C PRO A 94 26.88 -7.83 16.23
N ILE A 95 26.83 -7.36 14.99
CA ILE A 95 25.96 -7.94 13.97
C ILE A 95 26.36 -9.41 13.71
N ALA A 96 25.38 -10.28 13.45
CA ALA A 96 25.62 -11.66 13.08
C ALA A 96 26.58 -11.76 11.88
N ALA A 97 27.63 -12.57 12.00
CA ALA A 97 28.72 -12.68 11.03
C ALA A 97 28.29 -12.82 9.57
N PRO A 98 27.26 -13.63 9.20
CA PRO A 98 26.83 -13.75 7.81
C PRO A 98 26.25 -12.45 7.23
N LEU A 99 25.69 -11.56 8.06
CA LEU A 99 25.08 -10.30 7.62
C LEU A 99 26.05 -9.12 7.59
N ALA A 100 27.19 -9.22 8.25
CA ALA A 100 28.14 -8.12 8.42
C ALA A 100 28.69 -7.60 7.09
N ASN A 101 29.05 -8.49 6.18
CA ASN A 101 29.75 -8.17 4.94
C ASN A 101 28.85 -8.11 3.69
N ILE A 102 27.57 -8.45 3.81
CA ILE A 102 26.68 -8.43 2.68
C ILE A 102 26.26 -6.98 2.38
N SER A 103 26.52 -6.52 1.15
CA SER A 103 25.94 -5.29 0.61
C SER A 103 25.49 -5.55 -0.82
N LEU A 104 24.17 -5.56 -1.06
CA LEU A 104 23.58 -5.78 -2.36
C LEU A 104 23.10 -4.46 -2.97
N PRO A 105 23.07 -4.35 -4.30
CA PRO A 105 22.36 -3.27 -4.99
C PRO A 105 20.88 -3.26 -4.58
N PHE A 106 20.23 -2.09 -4.68
CA PHE A 106 18.87 -1.92 -4.16
C PHE A 106 17.81 -2.79 -4.83
N ILE A 107 17.88 -2.96 -6.17
CA ILE A 107 16.87 -3.76 -6.91
C ILE A 107 16.85 -5.23 -6.48
N PRO A 108 17.98 -5.96 -6.43
CA PRO A 108 18.00 -7.31 -5.87
C PRO A 108 17.52 -7.37 -4.41
N ALA A 109 17.94 -6.41 -3.59
CA ALA A 109 17.51 -6.34 -2.19
C ALA A 109 15.99 -6.13 -2.07
N LEU A 110 15.39 -5.34 -2.96
CA LEU A 110 13.95 -5.12 -3.03
C LEU A 110 13.19 -6.41 -3.36
N ILE A 111 13.68 -7.20 -4.32
CA ILE A 111 13.07 -8.49 -4.68
C ILE A 111 13.20 -9.48 -3.52
N VAL A 112 14.37 -9.58 -2.90
CA VAL A 112 14.59 -10.47 -1.75
C VAL A 112 13.70 -10.07 -0.57
N SER A 113 13.51 -8.77 -0.32
CA SER A 113 12.63 -8.27 0.73
C SER A 113 11.17 -8.65 0.50
N GLY A 114 10.70 -8.56 -0.76
CA GLY A 114 9.39 -9.04 -1.15
C GLY A 114 9.26 -10.55 -0.95
N LEU A 115 10.26 -11.34 -1.39
CA LEU A 115 10.26 -12.80 -1.22
C LEU A 115 10.23 -13.22 0.25
N MET A 116 11.00 -12.57 1.12
CA MET A 116 10.98 -12.84 2.56
C MET A 116 9.60 -12.56 3.18
N ALA A 117 8.98 -11.44 2.82
CA ALA A 117 7.63 -11.12 3.26
C ALA A 117 6.58 -12.11 2.67
N GLY A 118 6.73 -12.51 1.41
CA GLY A 118 5.88 -13.51 0.76
C GLY A 118 6.01 -14.90 1.39
N LEU A 119 7.23 -15.33 1.72
CA LEU A 119 7.47 -16.58 2.46
C LEU A 119 6.80 -16.55 3.84
N ALA A 120 6.98 -15.46 4.60
CA ALA A 120 6.29 -15.29 5.87
C ALA A 120 4.77 -15.34 5.68
N GLY A 121 4.24 -14.69 4.64
CA GLY A 121 2.83 -14.74 4.27
C GLY A 121 2.36 -16.16 3.97
N PHE A 122 3.15 -16.95 3.26
CA PHE A 122 2.85 -18.35 3.00
C PHE A 122 2.80 -19.17 4.30
N PHE A 123 3.80 -19.04 5.16
CA PHE A 123 3.86 -19.78 6.41
C PHE A 123 2.75 -19.42 7.40
N VAL A 124 2.34 -18.16 7.45
CA VAL A 124 1.22 -17.71 8.29
C VAL A 124 -0.13 -18.03 7.65
N GLY A 125 -0.25 -17.79 6.36
CA GLY A 125 -1.50 -17.98 5.63
C GLY A 125 -1.87 -19.46 5.43
N ALA A 126 -0.89 -20.34 5.16
CA ALA A 126 -1.17 -21.74 4.87
C ALA A 126 -1.89 -22.48 6.00
N PRO A 127 -1.50 -22.38 7.29
CA PRO A 127 -2.27 -22.97 8.38
C PRO A 127 -3.58 -22.21 8.66
N ALA A 128 -3.56 -20.87 8.68
CA ALA A 128 -4.72 -20.06 9.03
C ALA A 128 -5.88 -20.22 8.01
N LEU A 129 -5.56 -20.32 6.72
CA LEU A 129 -6.54 -20.46 5.64
C LEU A 129 -7.06 -21.88 5.41
N ARG A 130 -6.46 -22.90 6.07
CA ARG A 130 -6.99 -24.26 6.10
C ARG A 130 -8.10 -24.44 7.13
N LEU A 131 -8.19 -23.53 8.09
CA LEU A 131 -9.27 -23.52 9.07
C LEU A 131 -10.60 -23.16 8.40
N ARG A 132 -11.69 -23.76 8.88
CA ARG A 132 -13.01 -23.69 8.24
C ARG A 132 -13.63 -22.29 8.23
N ASN A 133 -13.29 -21.45 9.21
CA ASN A 133 -13.85 -20.11 9.36
C ASN A 133 -12.83 -19.03 8.94
N SER A 134 -13.22 -18.13 8.03
CA SER A 134 -12.42 -16.99 7.58
C SER A 134 -11.97 -16.05 8.72
N ASP A 135 -12.72 -16.02 9.83
CA ASP A 135 -12.47 -15.13 10.96
C ASP A 135 -11.16 -15.44 11.69
N TYR A 136 -10.72 -16.70 11.67
CA TYR A 136 -9.42 -17.07 12.23
C TYR A 136 -8.25 -16.39 11.53
N LEU A 137 -8.37 -16.13 10.22
CA LEU A 137 -7.35 -15.39 9.50
C LEU A 137 -7.22 -13.95 10.03
N ALA A 138 -8.34 -13.28 10.28
CA ALA A 138 -8.34 -11.91 10.80
C ALA A 138 -7.61 -11.84 12.15
N ILE A 139 -7.92 -12.76 13.07
CA ILE A 139 -7.29 -12.82 14.40
C ILE A 139 -5.80 -13.14 14.29
N THR A 140 -5.44 -14.16 13.49
CA THR A 140 -4.03 -14.54 13.27
C THR A 140 -3.23 -13.40 12.65
N THR A 141 -3.78 -12.73 11.64
CA THR A 141 -3.10 -11.62 10.97
C THR A 141 -3.07 -10.35 11.79
N LEU A 142 -3.99 -10.16 12.76
CA LEU A 142 -3.92 -9.07 13.71
C LEU A 142 -2.75 -9.25 14.70
N GLY A 143 -2.53 -10.47 15.18
CA GLY A 143 -1.41 -10.77 16.10
C GLY A 143 -0.04 -10.80 15.39
N PHE A 144 0.00 -11.08 14.10
CA PHE A 144 1.24 -11.26 13.36
C PHE A 144 2.17 -10.02 13.38
N PRO A 145 1.71 -8.78 13.11
CA PRO A 145 2.56 -7.60 13.22
C PRO A 145 3.18 -7.42 14.60
N GLU A 146 2.45 -7.74 15.66
CA GLU A 146 2.95 -7.64 17.03
C GLU A 146 4.01 -8.70 17.33
N ILE A 147 3.83 -9.91 16.82
CA ILE A 147 4.85 -10.96 16.91
C ILE A 147 6.11 -10.54 16.17
N ILE A 148 5.99 -10.06 14.92
CA ILE A 148 7.14 -9.58 14.15
C ILE A 148 7.82 -8.41 14.86
N ARG A 149 7.06 -7.46 15.37
CA ARG A 149 7.60 -6.33 16.14
C ARG A 149 8.36 -6.80 17.38
N ALA A 150 7.81 -7.76 18.12
CA ALA A 150 8.47 -8.36 19.28
C ALA A 150 9.78 -9.08 18.89
N VAL A 151 9.75 -9.88 17.82
CA VAL A 151 10.94 -10.56 17.29
C VAL A 151 12.01 -9.53 16.89
N ILE A 152 11.65 -8.51 16.12
CA ILE A 152 12.56 -7.44 15.70
C ILE A 152 13.15 -6.73 16.93
N THR A 153 12.32 -6.37 17.91
CA THR A 153 12.76 -5.65 19.11
C THR A 153 13.71 -6.46 19.97
N ASN A 154 13.57 -7.78 20.02
CA ASN A 154 14.39 -8.67 20.84
C ASN A 154 15.63 -9.21 20.09
N SER A 155 15.69 -9.10 18.76
CA SER A 155 16.80 -9.63 17.95
C SER A 155 17.91 -8.59 17.78
N GLN A 156 18.62 -8.24 18.85
CA GLN A 156 19.64 -7.19 18.83
C GLN A 156 20.77 -7.42 17.81
N SER A 157 21.26 -8.65 17.67
CA SER A 157 22.34 -9.02 16.75
C SER A 157 21.93 -9.04 15.27
N VAL A 158 20.62 -9.00 14.95
CA VAL A 158 20.13 -9.05 13.57
C VAL A 158 19.50 -7.72 13.16
N THR A 159 18.68 -7.12 14.01
CA THR A 159 17.85 -5.94 13.68
C THR A 159 18.22 -4.71 14.47
N ASN A 160 19.27 -4.77 15.32
CA ASN A 160 19.62 -3.74 16.29
C ASN A 160 18.52 -3.49 17.35
N GLY A 161 17.55 -4.40 17.46
CA GLY A 161 16.52 -4.39 18.48
C GLY A 161 15.64 -3.14 18.48
N ALA A 162 15.35 -2.63 19.68
CA ALA A 162 14.50 -1.45 19.88
C ALA A 162 15.09 -0.14 19.33
N LEU A 163 16.39 -0.07 19.08
CA LEU A 163 17.07 1.12 18.53
C LEU A 163 16.78 1.32 17.05
N GLY A 164 16.39 0.26 16.34
CA GLY A 164 16.15 0.26 14.91
C GLY A 164 17.42 0.46 14.09
N LEU A 165 17.26 0.66 12.79
CA LEU A 165 18.36 0.91 11.86
C LEU A 165 18.29 2.35 11.36
N ARG A 166 19.42 3.06 11.45
CA ARG A 166 19.55 4.46 11.03
C ARG A 166 20.58 4.59 9.93
N ARG A 167 20.61 5.74 9.25
CA ARG A 167 21.52 6.03 8.12
C ARG A 167 21.37 5.01 6.99
N LEU A 168 20.14 4.64 6.67
CA LEU A 168 19.84 3.86 5.47
C LEU A 168 20.17 4.69 4.24
N PRO A 169 20.76 4.08 3.19
CA PRO A 169 20.95 4.78 1.94
C PRO A 169 19.58 5.12 1.31
N LEU A 170 19.43 6.36 0.86
CA LEU A 170 18.18 6.89 0.29
C LEU A 170 18.01 6.43 -1.17
N TYR A 171 17.88 5.13 -1.39
CA TYR A 171 17.72 4.56 -2.74
C TYR A 171 16.31 4.70 -3.31
N SER A 172 15.31 4.98 -2.48
CA SER A 172 13.92 5.19 -2.92
C SER A 172 13.73 6.57 -3.52
N THR A 173 14.33 6.78 -4.70
CA THR A 173 14.11 8.00 -5.49
C THR A 173 12.67 8.04 -6.02
N THR A 174 12.20 9.22 -6.40
CA THR A 174 10.85 9.41 -6.98
C THR A 174 10.61 8.49 -8.17
N CYS A 175 11.57 8.41 -9.09
CA CYS A 175 11.50 7.54 -10.25
C CYS A 175 11.38 6.06 -9.85
N MET A 176 12.12 5.62 -8.84
CA MET A 176 12.09 4.24 -8.35
C MET A 176 10.73 3.89 -7.72
N ILE A 177 10.21 4.76 -6.84
CA ILE A 177 8.92 4.53 -6.18
C ILE A 177 7.79 4.44 -7.20
N TRP A 178 7.70 5.42 -8.11
CA TRP A 178 6.64 5.45 -9.12
C TRP A 178 6.81 4.37 -10.19
N GLY A 179 8.06 4.00 -10.53
CA GLY A 179 8.34 2.86 -11.40
C GLY A 179 7.82 1.55 -10.82
N VAL A 180 8.11 1.28 -9.55
CA VAL A 180 7.61 0.09 -8.85
C VAL A 180 6.09 0.16 -8.66
N ALA A 181 5.52 1.34 -8.36
CA ALA A 181 4.07 1.52 -8.27
C ALA A 181 3.39 1.20 -9.60
N PHE A 182 3.92 1.70 -10.71
CA PHE A 182 3.41 1.42 -12.05
C PHE A 182 3.46 -0.07 -12.38
N ILE A 183 4.60 -0.74 -12.13
CA ILE A 183 4.74 -2.18 -12.32
C ILE A 183 3.72 -2.94 -11.46
N SER A 184 3.51 -2.53 -10.22
CA SER A 184 2.54 -3.13 -9.29
C SER A 184 1.11 -2.97 -9.78
N VAL A 185 0.74 -1.80 -10.30
CA VAL A 185 -0.59 -1.55 -10.91
C VAL A 185 -0.80 -2.46 -12.11
N MET A 186 0.16 -2.51 -13.05
CA MET A 186 0.08 -3.35 -14.24
C MET A 186 0.00 -4.84 -13.88
N PHE A 187 0.80 -5.27 -12.90
CA PHE A 187 0.78 -6.64 -12.40
C PHE A 187 -0.59 -7.02 -11.83
N ILE A 188 -1.19 -6.18 -10.97
CA ILE A 188 -2.52 -6.44 -10.40
C ILE A 188 -3.61 -6.42 -11.46
N ILE A 189 -3.57 -5.50 -12.44
CA ILE A 189 -4.52 -5.48 -13.55
C ILE A 189 -4.43 -6.79 -14.35
N ALA A 190 -3.23 -7.24 -14.69
CA ALA A 190 -3.01 -8.50 -15.41
C ALA A 190 -3.49 -9.70 -14.58
N LEU A 191 -3.17 -9.73 -13.30
CA LEU A 191 -3.56 -10.80 -12.37
C LEU A 191 -5.08 -10.92 -12.24
N ILE A 192 -5.79 -9.81 -12.02
CA ILE A 192 -7.24 -9.80 -11.81
C ILE A 192 -8.02 -10.12 -13.10
N ASN A 193 -7.46 -9.81 -14.26
CA ASN A 193 -8.06 -10.15 -15.55
C ASN A 193 -7.75 -11.59 -16.01
N SER A 194 -6.84 -12.30 -15.34
CA SER A 194 -6.49 -13.69 -15.61
C SER A 194 -7.55 -14.69 -15.12
N THR A 195 -7.35 -15.98 -15.41
CA THR A 195 -8.17 -17.08 -14.84
C THR A 195 -8.07 -17.12 -13.31
N PHE A 196 -6.88 -16.83 -12.77
CA PHE A 196 -6.66 -16.74 -11.32
C PHE A 196 -7.52 -15.64 -10.70
N GLY A 197 -7.56 -14.44 -11.27
CA GLY A 197 -8.38 -13.34 -10.76
C GLY A 197 -9.88 -13.64 -10.83
N ARG A 198 -10.35 -14.35 -11.86
CA ARG A 198 -11.74 -14.83 -11.91
C ARG A 198 -12.04 -15.82 -10.80
N SER A 199 -11.10 -16.74 -10.52
CA SER A 199 -11.23 -17.68 -9.39
C SER A 199 -11.24 -16.98 -8.03
N CYS A 200 -10.43 -15.92 -7.85
CA CYS A 200 -10.48 -15.09 -6.63
C CYS A 200 -11.87 -14.48 -6.42
N LYS A 201 -12.45 -13.87 -7.47
CA LYS A 201 -13.79 -13.29 -7.40
C LYS A 201 -14.86 -14.33 -7.11
N ALA A 202 -14.78 -15.52 -7.73
CA ALA A 202 -15.70 -16.62 -7.47
C ALA A 202 -15.64 -17.07 -5.99
N VAL A 203 -14.43 -17.23 -5.43
CA VAL A 203 -14.22 -17.59 -4.02
C VAL A 203 -14.76 -16.52 -3.07
N ARG A 204 -14.62 -15.24 -3.44
CA ARG A 204 -15.15 -14.11 -2.67
C ARG A 204 -16.68 -14.10 -2.64
N ASP A 205 -17.30 -14.33 -3.80
CA ASP A 205 -18.75 -14.21 -3.97
C ASP A 205 -19.48 -15.39 -3.31
N ASP A 206 -19.01 -16.63 -3.51
CA ASP A 206 -19.51 -17.84 -2.80
C ASP A 206 -18.44 -18.96 -2.81
N GLU A 207 -17.88 -19.25 -1.65
CA GLU A 207 -16.84 -20.27 -1.53
C GLU A 207 -17.38 -21.70 -1.76
N ILE A 208 -18.63 -21.97 -1.37
CA ILE A 208 -19.23 -23.29 -1.50
C ILE A 208 -19.53 -23.58 -2.97
N ALA A 209 -20.13 -22.61 -3.67
CA ALA A 209 -20.38 -22.72 -5.09
C ALA A 209 -19.09 -22.83 -5.90
N ALA A 210 -18.04 -22.06 -5.54
CA ALA A 210 -16.73 -22.14 -6.18
C ALA A 210 -16.11 -23.54 -6.05
N ARG A 211 -16.24 -24.19 -4.88
CA ARG A 211 -15.79 -25.59 -4.67
C ARG A 211 -16.60 -26.57 -5.51
N ALA A 212 -17.90 -26.38 -5.62
CA ALA A 212 -18.78 -27.28 -6.38
C ALA A 212 -18.43 -27.33 -7.88
N ILE A 213 -17.91 -26.23 -8.43
CA ILE A 213 -17.42 -26.14 -9.83
C ILE A 213 -15.92 -26.52 -9.98
N GLY A 214 -15.31 -27.10 -8.92
CA GLY A 214 -13.94 -27.62 -8.97
C GLY A 214 -12.83 -26.63 -8.67
N ILE A 215 -13.11 -25.41 -8.19
CA ILE A 215 -12.07 -24.45 -7.79
C ILE A 215 -11.48 -24.85 -6.45
N ASN A 216 -10.15 -25.02 -6.39
CA ASN A 216 -9.44 -25.25 -5.14
C ASN A 216 -9.31 -23.93 -4.35
N THR A 217 -10.32 -23.65 -3.49
CA THR A 217 -10.44 -22.39 -2.77
C THR A 217 -9.26 -22.13 -1.83
N ALA A 218 -8.75 -23.17 -1.15
CA ALA A 218 -7.59 -23.05 -0.25
C ALA A 218 -6.34 -22.60 -1.01
N ARG A 219 -6.06 -23.20 -2.18
CA ARG A 219 -4.92 -22.81 -3.01
C ARG A 219 -5.04 -21.35 -3.50
N ILE A 220 -6.23 -20.94 -3.95
CA ILE A 220 -6.49 -19.56 -4.40
C ILE A 220 -6.25 -18.57 -3.26
N LYS A 221 -6.77 -18.84 -2.07
CA LYS A 221 -6.61 -18.00 -0.88
C LYS A 221 -5.13 -17.87 -0.49
N ILE A 222 -4.40 -19.00 -0.39
CA ILE A 222 -2.98 -19.00 -0.01
C ILE A 222 -2.13 -18.22 -1.02
N ILE A 223 -2.32 -18.44 -2.32
CA ILE A 223 -1.56 -17.73 -3.36
C ILE A 223 -1.86 -16.22 -3.32
N SER A 224 -3.14 -15.81 -3.22
CA SER A 224 -3.51 -14.39 -3.10
C SER A 224 -2.86 -13.73 -1.90
N PHE A 225 -2.87 -14.42 -0.75
CA PHE A 225 -2.27 -13.92 0.49
C PHE A 225 -0.74 -13.78 0.38
N THR A 226 -0.08 -14.78 -0.23
CA THR A 226 1.38 -14.77 -0.47
C THR A 226 1.79 -13.63 -1.40
N ILE A 227 1.07 -13.41 -2.51
CA ILE A 227 1.34 -12.31 -3.44
C ILE A 227 1.13 -10.96 -2.76
N SER A 228 0.06 -10.83 -1.99
CA SER A 228 -0.23 -9.63 -1.21
C SER A 228 0.89 -9.33 -0.20
N SER A 229 1.34 -10.33 0.55
CA SER A 229 2.45 -10.19 1.50
C SER A 229 3.77 -9.82 0.81
N PHE A 230 4.05 -10.40 -0.37
CA PHE A 230 5.20 -10.04 -1.20
C PHE A 230 5.18 -8.55 -1.58
N MET A 231 4.05 -8.06 -2.08
CA MET A 231 3.91 -6.63 -2.44
C MET A 231 3.98 -5.71 -1.22
N ALA A 232 3.43 -6.13 -0.07
CA ALA A 232 3.55 -5.39 1.18
C ALA A 232 5.01 -5.28 1.64
N GLY A 233 5.81 -6.34 1.46
CA GLY A 233 7.26 -6.32 1.72
C GLY A 233 8.00 -5.33 0.83
N ILE A 234 7.69 -5.28 -0.46
CA ILE A 234 8.22 -4.26 -1.39
C ILE A 234 7.86 -2.85 -0.94
N GLY A 235 6.59 -2.61 -0.60
CA GLY A 235 6.14 -1.31 -0.09
C GLY A 235 6.85 -0.90 1.20
N GLY A 236 7.08 -1.86 2.11
CA GLY A 236 7.85 -1.65 3.34
C GLY A 236 9.32 -1.30 3.08
N ALA A 237 9.98 -1.99 2.14
CA ALA A 237 11.35 -1.70 1.72
C ALA A 237 11.48 -0.28 1.14
N LEU A 238 10.58 0.10 0.24
CA LEU A 238 10.55 1.45 -0.33
C LEU A 238 10.34 2.52 0.75
N LEU A 239 9.42 2.27 1.70
CA LEU A 239 9.16 3.18 2.81
C LEU A 239 10.39 3.37 3.69
N GLY A 240 11.08 2.28 4.07
CA GLY A 240 12.28 2.33 4.89
C GLY A 240 13.40 3.15 4.25
N HIS A 241 13.68 2.93 2.96
CA HIS A 241 14.70 3.67 2.22
C HIS A 241 14.31 5.11 1.88
N MET A 242 13.01 5.42 1.84
CA MET A 242 12.53 6.81 1.71
C MET A 242 12.71 7.60 3.01
N LEU A 243 12.48 6.94 4.16
CA LEU A 243 12.63 7.58 5.48
C LEU A 243 14.10 7.70 5.92
N GLY A 244 15.01 6.85 5.39
CA GLY A 244 16.42 6.80 5.79
C GLY A 244 16.68 6.23 7.19
N ALA A 245 15.62 5.83 7.89
CA ALA A 245 15.67 5.16 9.19
C ALA A 245 14.41 4.31 9.38
N ILE A 246 14.56 3.17 10.05
CA ILE A 246 13.45 2.29 10.42
C ILE A 246 13.50 1.97 11.90
N ASP A 247 12.33 2.05 12.53
CA ASP A 247 12.11 1.75 13.95
C ASP A 247 10.99 0.70 14.03
N PRO A 248 11.06 -0.29 14.93
CA PRO A 248 9.97 -1.26 15.11
C PRO A 248 8.61 -0.62 15.40
N ARG A 249 8.61 0.58 15.99
CA ARG A 249 7.39 1.35 16.31
C ARG A 249 6.67 1.91 15.09
N LEU A 250 7.30 1.98 13.93
CA LEU A 250 6.66 2.41 12.69
C LEU A 250 5.66 1.37 12.17
N PHE A 251 5.90 0.09 12.45
CA PHE A 251 5.13 -1.02 11.90
C PHE A 251 4.10 -1.56 12.89
N THR A 252 3.24 -0.67 13.37
CA THR A 252 2.15 -1.02 14.29
C THR A 252 0.86 -1.34 13.54
N PHE A 253 -0.11 -1.88 14.25
CA PHE A 253 -1.47 -2.10 13.74
C PHE A 253 -2.08 -0.82 13.11
N ALA A 254 -1.78 0.37 13.64
CA ALA A 254 -2.27 1.63 13.09
C ALA A 254 -1.87 1.84 11.62
N LEU A 255 -0.67 1.39 11.21
CA LEU A 255 -0.24 1.45 9.82
C LEU A 255 -1.08 0.53 8.92
N THR A 256 -1.35 -0.70 9.36
CA THR A 256 -2.26 -1.61 8.63
C THR A 256 -3.66 -1.01 8.51
N PHE A 257 -4.15 -0.42 9.60
CA PHE A 257 -5.46 0.21 9.62
C PHE A 257 -5.56 1.38 8.63
N ASN A 258 -4.53 2.20 8.50
CA ASN A 258 -4.48 3.27 7.49
C ASN A 258 -4.56 2.71 6.07
N VAL A 259 -3.84 1.63 5.76
CA VAL A 259 -3.93 0.97 4.44
C VAL A 259 -5.31 0.37 4.22
N LEU A 260 -5.90 -0.25 5.24
CA LEU A 260 -7.26 -0.78 5.19
C LEU A 260 -8.29 0.31 4.91
N LEU A 261 -8.19 1.46 5.58
CA LEU A 261 -9.06 2.62 5.33
C LEU A 261 -8.98 3.08 3.87
N ILE A 262 -7.79 3.11 3.29
CA ILE A 262 -7.60 3.44 1.87
C ILE A 262 -8.38 2.45 0.97
N VAL A 263 -8.26 1.15 1.24
CA VAL A 263 -8.94 0.11 0.45
C VAL A 263 -10.46 0.20 0.58
N ILE A 264 -10.96 0.38 1.79
CA ILE A 264 -12.41 0.47 2.03
C ILE A 264 -12.97 1.77 1.43
N LEU A 265 -12.27 2.90 1.61
CA LEU A 265 -12.67 4.19 1.02
C LEU A 265 -12.65 4.13 -0.51
N GLY A 266 -11.66 3.48 -1.10
CA GLY A 266 -11.56 3.29 -2.55
C GLY A 266 -12.67 2.43 -3.12
N GLY A 267 -13.13 1.46 -2.35
CA GLY A 267 -14.08 0.42 -2.71
C GLY A 267 -13.39 -0.93 -2.84
N SER A 268 -13.76 -1.87 -1.97
CA SER A 268 -13.20 -3.22 -1.96
C SER A 268 -13.45 -3.94 -3.29
N GLY A 269 -12.37 -4.32 -3.97
CA GLY A 269 -12.42 -4.98 -5.28
C GLY A 269 -12.40 -4.03 -6.48
N SER A 270 -12.03 -2.74 -6.28
CA SER A 270 -11.75 -1.78 -7.35
C SER A 270 -10.28 -1.36 -7.33
N ILE A 271 -9.57 -1.52 -8.45
CA ILE A 271 -8.17 -1.10 -8.63
C ILE A 271 -8.11 0.43 -8.71
N SER A 272 -8.92 1.01 -9.58
CA SER A 272 -8.98 2.47 -9.79
C SER A 272 -9.41 3.20 -8.51
N GLY A 273 -10.38 2.62 -7.78
CA GLY A 273 -10.81 3.15 -6.49
C GLY A 273 -9.68 3.18 -5.46
N SER A 274 -8.91 2.09 -5.34
CA SER A 274 -7.76 2.02 -4.42
C SER A 274 -6.68 3.04 -4.76
N ILE A 275 -6.37 3.27 -6.03
CA ILE A 275 -5.39 4.27 -6.46
C ILE A 275 -5.84 5.68 -6.07
N ILE A 276 -7.08 6.04 -6.40
CA ILE A 276 -7.64 7.36 -6.08
C ILE A 276 -7.68 7.57 -4.56
N ALA A 277 -8.16 6.57 -3.82
CA ALA A 277 -8.23 6.66 -2.36
C ALA A 277 -6.85 6.76 -1.72
N ALA A 278 -5.83 6.05 -2.23
CA ALA A 278 -4.46 6.18 -1.75
C ALA A 278 -3.95 7.61 -1.88
N ILE A 279 -4.19 8.26 -3.01
CA ILE A 279 -3.80 9.66 -3.23
C ILE A 279 -4.60 10.59 -2.31
N VAL A 280 -5.93 10.48 -2.29
CA VAL A 280 -6.81 11.36 -1.50
C VAL A 280 -6.51 11.24 0.00
N VAL A 281 -6.42 10.02 0.52
CA VAL A 281 -6.16 9.78 1.96
C VAL A 281 -4.78 10.30 2.35
N THR A 282 -3.74 10.00 1.56
CA THR A 282 -2.37 10.44 1.85
C THR A 282 -2.27 11.96 1.86
N ILE A 283 -2.84 12.64 0.87
CA ILE A 283 -2.85 14.11 0.81
C ILE A 283 -3.68 14.68 1.98
N SER A 284 -4.86 14.12 2.27
CA SER A 284 -5.71 14.59 3.36
C SER A 284 -5.05 14.44 4.73
N MET A 285 -4.39 13.31 4.99
CA MET A 285 -3.65 13.08 6.24
C MET A 285 -2.50 14.07 6.43
N GLU A 286 -1.80 14.43 5.36
CA GLU A 286 -0.70 15.39 5.44
C GLU A 286 -1.21 16.84 5.45
N ALA A 287 -2.30 17.13 4.73
CA ALA A 287 -2.96 18.44 4.78
C ALA A 287 -3.49 18.74 6.19
N LEU A 288 -4.01 17.72 6.91
CA LEU A 288 -4.47 17.87 8.29
C LEU A 288 -3.32 17.96 9.32
N ARG A 289 -2.07 17.85 8.91
CA ARG A 289 -0.91 17.91 9.82
C ARG A 289 -0.80 19.23 10.56
N PHE A 290 -1.31 20.34 9.99
CA PHE A 290 -1.34 21.63 10.69
C PHE A 290 -2.14 21.60 11.98
N LEU A 291 -3.10 20.66 12.15
CA LEU A 291 -3.90 20.50 13.37
C LEU A 291 -3.08 19.99 14.56
N ASP A 292 -1.97 19.28 14.32
CA ASP A 292 -1.08 18.80 15.38
C ASP A 292 -0.18 19.92 15.95
N GLY A 293 -0.08 21.05 15.23
CA GLY A 293 0.70 22.23 15.64
C GLY A 293 -0.10 23.18 16.54
N PRO A 294 0.56 24.23 17.08
CA PRO A 294 -0.12 25.26 17.84
C PRO A 294 -1.11 26.01 16.95
N LEU A 295 -2.40 25.89 17.23
CA LEU A 295 -3.47 26.57 16.51
C LEU A 295 -3.79 27.90 17.22
N ASN A 296 -3.53 28.99 16.52
CA ASN A 296 -4.01 30.32 16.88
C ASN A 296 -5.27 30.62 16.05
N LEU A 297 -6.40 30.01 16.40
CA LEU A 297 -7.70 30.41 15.88
C LEU A 297 -8.21 31.60 16.73
N LEU A 298 -8.69 32.64 16.09
CA LEU A 298 -9.11 33.97 16.62
C LEU A 298 -9.49 34.05 18.09
N PHE A 299 -10.00 32.98 18.72
CA PHE A 299 -10.43 32.93 20.10
C PHE A 299 -9.85 31.76 20.93
N ILE A 300 -9.15 30.80 20.31
CA ILE A 300 -8.65 29.61 20.99
C ILE A 300 -7.15 29.43 20.67
N ARG A 301 -6.30 29.69 21.68
CA ARG A 301 -4.86 29.35 21.62
C ARG A 301 -4.66 27.96 22.21
N THR A 302 -4.49 26.95 21.37
CA THR A 302 -4.13 25.61 21.82
C THR A 302 -2.63 25.38 21.68
N LYS A 303 -2.03 24.78 22.71
CA LYS A 303 -0.58 24.42 22.73
C LYS A 303 -0.21 23.27 21.76
N GLY A 304 -1.00 23.04 20.70
CA GLY A 304 -0.84 21.86 19.84
C GLY A 304 -1.28 20.58 20.57
N MET A 305 -2.15 19.80 19.95
CA MET A 305 -2.60 18.50 20.46
C MET A 305 -2.08 17.41 19.51
N PRO A 306 -0.96 16.73 19.82
CA PRO A 306 -0.48 15.62 19.00
C PRO A 306 -1.57 14.55 18.85
N GLY A 307 -1.90 14.19 17.61
CA GLY A 307 -2.95 13.21 17.32
C GLY A 307 -4.32 13.81 16.99
N LEU A 308 -4.54 15.13 17.11
CA LEU A 308 -5.81 15.77 16.74
C LEU A 308 -6.17 15.51 15.27
N ARG A 309 -5.17 15.48 14.37
CA ARG A 309 -5.39 15.15 12.96
C ARG A 309 -6.00 13.76 12.78
N MET A 310 -5.62 12.77 13.61
CA MET A 310 -6.17 11.41 13.50
C MET A 310 -7.64 11.39 13.91
N VAL A 311 -8.01 12.14 14.92
CA VAL A 311 -9.41 12.26 15.37
C VAL A 311 -10.26 12.92 14.28
N VAL A 312 -9.82 14.07 13.76
CA VAL A 312 -10.55 14.80 12.71
C VAL A 312 -10.65 13.92 11.44
N PHE A 313 -9.56 13.27 11.06
CA PHE A 313 -9.56 12.36 9.92
C PHE A 313 -10.50 11.17 10.12
N SER A 314 -10.54 10.57 11.31
CA SER A 314 -11.46 9.47 11.64
C SER A 314 -12.92 9.91 11.55
N ILE A 315 -13.26 11.11 12.03
CA ILE A 315 -14.61 11.69 11.92
C ILE A 315 -14.97 11.92 10.45
N LEU A 316 -14.05 12.48 9.66
CA LEU A 316 -14.24 12.72 8.23
C LEU A 316 -14.48 11.40 7.49
N LEU A 317 -13.70 10.36 7.80
CA LEU A 317 -13.91 9.02 7.23
C LEU A 317 -15.25 8.43 7.65
N LEU A 318 -15.65 8.56 8.92
CA LEU A 318 -16.95 8.09 9.40
C LEU A 318 -18.08 8.72 8.59
N LEU A 319 -18.02 10.04 8.36
CA LEU A 319 -19.01 10.76 7.53
C LEU A 319 -19.01 10.21 6.10
N VAL A 320 -17.84 9.99 5.49
CA VAL A 320 -17.77 9.41 4.13
C VAL A 320 -18.41 8.02 4.10
N PHE A 321 -18.20 7.18 5.13
CA PHE A 321 -18.83 5.85 5.20
C PHE A 321 -20.35 5.91 5.36
N ILE A 322 -20.86 6.84 6.16
CA ILE A 322 -22.31 7.01 6.31
C ILE A 322 -22.96 7.40 4.97
N PHE A 323 -22.32 8.31 4.21
CA PHE A 323 -22.87 8.79 2.93
C PHE A 323 -22.54 7.87 1.74
N ARG A 324 -21.44 7.14 1.79
CA ARG A 324 -20.91 6.31 0.69
C ARG A 324 -20.46 4.92 1.19
N GLN A 325 -21.41 4.10 1.64
CA GLN A 325 -21.16 2.75 2.18
C GLN A 325 -20.39 1.82 1.23
N GLN A 326 -20.47 2.04 -0.08
CA GLN A 326 -19.75 1.25 -1.09
C GLN A 326 -18.35 1.79 -1.40
N GLY A 327 -17.89 2.84 -0.74
CA GLY A 327 -16.66 3.56 -1.07
C GLY A 327 -16.81 4.51 -2.26
N LEU A 328 -15.69 5.11 -2.71
CA LEU A 328 -15.70 6.11 -3.79
C LEU A 328 -16.15 5.52 -5.13
N MET A 329 -15.67 4.32 -5.48
CA MET A 329 -15.94 3.67 -6.76
C MET A 329 -16.83 2.41 -6.63
N GLY A 330 -17.04 1.92 -5.41
CA GLY A 330 -17.77 0.67 -5.16
C GLY A 330 -17.07 -0.52 -5.85
N LYS A 331 -17.85 -1.34 -6.57
CA LYS A 331 -17.32 -2.45 -7.39
C LYS A 331 -17.04 -2.05 -8.85
N ARG A 332 -17.16 -0.75 -9.19
CA ARG A 332 -16.97 -0.26 -10.56
C ARG A 332 -15.52 0.11 -10.78
N GLU A 333 -15.01 -0.15 -11.99
CA GLU A 333 -13.69 0.30 -12.44
C GLU A 333 -13.84 1.52 -13.35
N LEU A 334 -12.87 2.43 -13.29
CA LEU A 334 -12.78 3.52 -14.26
C LEU A 334 -12.57 2.93 -15.66
N SER A 335 -13.54 3.05 -16.51
CA SER A 335 -13.43 2.71 -17.94
C SER A 335 -13.34 3.98 -18.78
N TRP A 336 -12.59 3.90 -19.88
CA TRP A 336 -12.49 5.01 -20.84
C TRP A 336 -13.86 5.44 -21.38
N ASP A 337 -14.80 4.50 -21.51
CA ASP A 337 -16.18 4.79 -21.93
C ASP A 337 -16.93 5.62 -20.90
N MET A 338 -16.66 5.43 -19.60
CA MET A 338 -17.28 6.21 -18.53
C MET A 338 -16.76 7.66 -18.53
N LEU A 339 -15.43 7.84 -18.76
CA LEU A 339 -14.82 9.16 -18.86
C LEU A 339 -15.29 9.93 -20.09
N ALA A 340 -15.42 9.25 -21.24
CA ALA A 340 -15.93 9.87 -22.48
C ALA A 340 -17.41 10.31 -22.33
N ASN A 341 -18.23 9.50 -21.68
CA ASN A 341 -19.64 9.84 -21.45
C ASN A 341 -19.83 10.93 -20.38
N PHE A 342 -18.90 11.07 -19.42
CA PHE A 342 -18.93 12.15 -18.43
C PHE A 342 -18.65 13.52 -19.08
N SER A 343 -17.71 13.58 -20.03
CA SER A 343 -17.38 14.79 -20.80
C SER A 343 -18.56 15.28 -21.67
N LEU A 344 -19.44 14.40 -22.09
CA LEU A 344 -20.62 14.75 -22.92
C LEU A 344 -21.83 15.27 -22.13
N LYS A 345 -21.81 15.17 -20.79
CA LYS A 345 -22.89 15.63 -19.90
C LYS A 345 -22.71 17.05 -19.36
N LEU A 346 -21.67 17.77 -19.76
CA LEU A 346 -21.57 19.20 -19.47
C LEU A 346 -22.69 19.92 -20.24
N PRO A 347 -23.52 20.76 -19.57
CA PRO A 347 -24.58 21.49 -20.26
C PRO A 347 -23.96 22.35 -21.35
N LYS A 348 -24.42 22.18 -22.59
CA LYS A 348 -24.11 23.11 -23.66
C LYS A 348 -24.60 24.49 -23.23
N PRO A 349 -23.84 25.57 -23.39
CA PRO A 349 -24.31 26.91 -23.15
C PRO A 349 -25.54 27.12 -24.03
N GLY A 350 -26.62 27.56 -23.41
CA GLY A 350 -27.91 27.75 -24.06
C GLY A 350 -27.76 28.59 -25.31
N LYS A 351 -28.27 28.08 -26.44
CA LYS A 351 -28.66 28.93 -27.53
C LYS A 351 -29.83 29.75 -27.01
N ASN A 352 -29.63 31.03 -26.85
CA ASN A 352 -30.74 31.97 -26.80
C ASN A 352 -31.47 31.86 -28.16
N ASP A 353 -32.65 31.26 -28.15
CA ASP A 353 -33.61 31.47 -29.19
C ASP A 353 -34.39 32.76 -28.88
N ASP A 354 -33.76 33.90 -29.27
CA ASP A 354 -34.46 35.16 -29.47
C ASP A 354 -34.97 35.16 -30.91
N ALA A 355 -36.29 34.96 -31.07
CA ALA A 355 -37.14 35.52 -32.13
C ALA A 355 -38.60 35.21 -31.82
#